data_786836935ba863c6515f93b7d5863dbf
#
_entry.id   786836935ba863c6515f93b7d5863dbf
#
_cell.length_a   1.000
_cell.length_b   1.000
_cell.length_c   1.000
_cell.angle_alpha   90.00
_cell.angle_beta   90.00
_cell.angle_gamma   90.00
#
_symmetry.space_group_name_H-M   'P 1'
#
loop_
_entity.id
_entity.type
_entity.pdbx_description
1 polymer ?
#
loop_
_entity_poly.entity_id
_entity_poly.type
_entity_poly.pdbx_seq_one_letter_code
_entity_poly.pdbx_strand_id
1 'polypeptide(L)' 'RDLFTQICAATRDRMMDPNYLPSDQVGFIRQTKYKTFYQYVWNLMRDEIEGK' A
#
# COMPACT_ATOMS: atom_id res chain seq x y z
N ARG A 1 14.99 -13.62 -2.28
CA ARG A 1 14.34 -12.57 -3.05
C ARG A 1 14.30 -11.29 -2.26
N ASP A 2 14.44 -10.19 -2.94
CA ASP A 2 14.52 -8.89 -2.29
C ASP A 2 13.17 -8.50 -1.69
N LEU A 3 13.19 -8.16 -0.40
CA LEU A 3 11.98 -7.73 0.29
C LEU A 3 11.40 -6.47 -0.35
N PHE A 4 12.27 -5.55 -0.71
CA PHE A 4 11.84 -4.32 -1.35
C PHE A 4 11.06 -4.61 -2.64
N THR A 5 11.56 -5.55 -3.43
CA THR A 5 10.90 -5.93 -4.68
C THR A 5 9.53 -6.54 -4.41
N GLN A 6 9.42 -7.35 -3.35
CA GLN A 6 8.15 -7.94 -2.99
C GLN A 6 7.13 -6.88 -2.60
N ILE A 7 7.57 -5.89 -1.83
CA ILE A 7 6.68 -4.82 -1.40
C ILE A 7 6.21 -3.99 -2.59
N CYS A 8 7.12 -3.69 -3.51
CA CYS A 8 6.76 -2.92 -4.69
C CYS A 8 5.72 -3.66 -5.53
N ALA A 9 5.91 -4.95 -5.72
CA ALA A 9 4.96 -5.75 -6.51
C ALA A 9 3.60 -5.81 -5.83
N ALA A 10 3.59 -6.03 -4.52
CA ALA A 10 2.35 -6.09 -3.77
C ALA A 10 1.62 -4.74 -3.82
N THR A 11 2.38 -3.65 -3.71
CA THR A 11 1.81 -2.32 -3.76
C THR A 11 1.11 -2.07 -5.09
N ARG A 12 1.78 -2.42 -6.18
CA ARG A 12 1.20 -2.21 -7.50
C ARG A 12 -0.06 -3.04 -7.69
N ASP A 13 0.01 -4.32 -7.28
CA ASP A 13 -1.15 -5.19 -7.41
C ASP A 13 -2.33 -4.65 -6.61
N ARG A 14 -2.08 -4.18 -5.41
CA ARG A 14 -3.15 -3.66 -4.57
C ARG A 14 -3.76 -2.39 -5.13
N MET A 15 -2.94 -1.52 -5.69
CA MET A 15 -3.43 -0.28 -6.26
C MET A 15 -4.27 -0.51 -7.51
N MET A 16 -4.07 -1.65 -8.18
CA MET A 16 -4.82 -1.99 -9.38
C MET A 16 -6.03 -2.86 -9.07
N ASP A 17 -6.20 -3.30 -7.82
CA ASP A 17 -7.28 -4.19 -7.45
C ASP A 17 -8.54 -3.40 -7.12
N PRO A 18 -9.61 -3.53 -7.90
CA PRO A 18 -10.83 -2.75 -7.67
C PRO A 18 -11.52 -3.10 -6.37
N ASN A 19 -11.20 -4.24 -5.76
CA ASN A 19 -11.80 -4.61 -4.48
C ASN A 19 -11.22 -3.81 -3.33
N TYR A 20 -9.98 -3.34 -3.46
CA TYR A 20 -9.32 -2.62 -2.39
C TYR A 20 -9.19 -1.13 -2.65
N LEU A 21 -9.19 -0.73 -3.92
CA LEU A 21 -8.87 0.65 -4.28
C LEU A 21 -9.78 1.67 -3.58
N PRO A 22 -11.10 1.51 -3.59
CA PRO A 22 -11.96 2.51 -2.94
C PRO A 22 -11.70 2.62 -1.45
N SER A 23 -11.54 1.48 -0.77
CA SER A 23 -11.28 1.48 0.67
C SER A 23 -9.93 2.13 0.98
N ASP A 24 -8.92 1.80 0.18
CA ASP A 24 -7.59 2.34 0.40
C ASP A 24 -7.57 3.85 0.17
N GLN A 25 -8.32 4.33 -0.80
CA GLN A 25 -8.40 5.77 -1.05
C GLN A 25 -9.02 6.50 0.11
N VAL A 26 -10.08 5.94 0.70
CA VAL A 26 -10.71 6.54 1.87
C VAL A 26 -9.73 6.57 3.03
N GLY A 27 -9.01 5.48 3.25
CA GLY A 27 -8.00 5.42 4.30
C GLY A 27 -6.90 6.45 4.10
N PHE A 28 -6.48 6.63 2.86
CA PHE A 28 -5.44 7.61 2.54
C PHE A 28 -5.90 9.03 2.86
N ILE A 29 -7.14 9.36 2.49
CA ILE A 29 -7.67 10.70 2.72
C ILE A 29 -7.74 11.04 4.19
N ARG A 30 -7.99 10.04 5.04
CA ARG A 30 -8.17 10.26 6.48
C ARG A 30 -6.87 10.51 7.22
N GLN A 31 -5.74 10.17 6.62
CA GLN A 31 -4.46 10.36 7.29
C GLN A 31 -3.64 11.42 6.56
N THR A 32 -2.70 12.03 7.29
CA THR A 32 -1.86 13.07 6.72
C THR A 32 -0.37 12.71 6.77
N LYS A 33 -0.06 11.51 7.24
CA LYS A 33 1.32 11.08 7.40
C LYS A 33 2.03 10.91 6.06
N TYR A 34 1.34 10.30 5.10
CA TYR A 34 1.89 10.06 3.77
C TYR A 34 1.25 11.01 2.78
N LYS A 35 2.07 11.63 1.94
CA LYS A 35 1.58 12.65 1.03
C LYS A 35 1.11 12.12 -0.30
N THR A 36 1.53 10.91 -0.67
CA THR A 36 1.10 10.29 -1.91
C THR A 36 0.41 8.97 -1.62
N PHE A 37 -0.54 8.63 -2.48
CA PHE A 37 -1.27 7.38 -2.33
C PHE A 37 -0.33 6.18 -2.43
N TYR A 38 0.65 6.26 -3.33
CA TYR A 38 1.61 5.18 -3.49
C TYR A 38 2.37 4.92 -2.19
N GLN A 39 2.85 5.99 -1.56
CA GLN A 39 3.57 5.85 -0.29
C GLN A 39 2.69 5.20 0.77
N TYR A 40 1.44 5.59 0.82
CA TYR A 40 0.52 5.05 1.80
C TYR A 40 0.35 3.53 1.61
N VAL A 41 0.06 3.12 0.39
CA VAL A 41 -0.14 1.71 0.10
C VAL A 41 1.16 0.92 0.25
N TRP A 42 2.28 1.52 -0.14
CA TRP A 42 3.57 0.87 -0.02
C TRP A 42 3.87 0.50 1.43
N ASN A 43 3.65 1.44 2.33
CA ASN A 43 3.90 1.20 3.74
C ASN A 43 2.90 0.19 4.32
N LEU A 44 1.69 0.21 3.81
CA LEU A 44 0.68 -0.76 4.23
C LEU A 44 1.12 -2.18 3.86
N MET A 45 1.58 -2.35 2.63
CA MET A 45 2.05 -3.66 2.17
C MET A 45 3.31 -4.09 2.90
N ARG A 46 4.19 -3.16 3.18
CA ARG A 46 5.40 -3.46 3.92
C ARG A 46 5.07 -4.05 5.29
N ASP A 47 4.12 -3.44 5.98
CA ASP A 47 3.72 -3.94 7.28
C ASP A 47 3.14 -5.35 7.18
N GLU A 48 2.34 -5.61 6.18
CA GLU A 48 1.74 -6.93 6.00
C GLU A 48 2.80 -7.98 5.69
N ILE A 49 3.73 -7.65 4.82
CA ILE A 49 4.75 -8.61 4.41
C ILE A 49 5.73 -8.88 5.54
N GLU A 50 6.04 -7.87 6.33
CA GLU A 50 6.94 -8.04 7.45
C GLU A 50 6.26 -8.64 8.67
N GLY A 51 4.97 -8.85 8.60
CA GLY A 51 4.25 -9.50 9.69
C GLY A 51 3.93 -8.59 10.84
N LYS A 52 3.82 -7.32 10.58
CA LYS A 52 3.51 -6.36 11.64
C LYS A 52 2.02 -6.14 11.84
#